data_f04f841c57ba8d83683de45ee7268e32
#
_entry.id   f04f841c57ba8d83683de45ee7268e32
#
_cell.length_a   1.000
_cell.length_b   1.000
_cell.length_c   1.000
_cell.angle_alpha   90.00
_cell.angle_beta   90.00
_cell.angle_gamma   90.00
#
_symmetry.space_group_name_H-M   'P 1'
#
loop_
_entity.id
_entity.type
_entity.pdbx_description
1 polymer ?
#
loop_
_entity_poly.entity_id
_entity_poly.type
_entity_poly.pdbx_seq_one_letter_code
_entity_poly.pdbx_strand_id
1 'polypeptide(L)'
;SVALLAQAMGWRIDEIRESCEPVVATSRVITQFFDVAPGQSLGIHQKCAGLSDGETKINFDLQMYLDAPLPHDAIVIKGRPELNLVLNGGVAGDDATVAALINIVPRLLAAAPGVRLMTELPLPAWKNPRSAA
;
A
#
# COMPACT_ATOMS: atom_id res chain seq x y z
N SER A 1 3.27 3.72 -5.76
CA SER A 1 2.52 2.46 -5.70
C SER A 1 1.99 2.04 -7.07
N VAL A 2 1.22 2.88 -7.80
CA VAL A 2 0.65 2.54 -9.13
C VAL A 2 1.73 2.16 -10.14
N ALA A 3 2.81 2.94 -10.27
CA ALA A 3 3.91 2.63 -11.19
C ALA A 3 4.60 1.30 -10.87
N LEU A 4 4.77 0.96 -9.58
CA LEU A 4 5.32 -0.32 -9.15
C LEU A 4 4.42 -1.49 -9.57
N LEU A 5 3.11 -1.37 -9.35
CA LEU A 5 2.14 -2.39 -9.76
C LEU A 5 2.10 -2.54 -11.27
N ALA A 6 2.07 -1.44 -12.02
CA ALA A 6 2.08 -1.44 -13.47
C ALA A 6 3.32 -2.16 -14.03
N GLN A 7 4.50 -1.86 -13.50
CA GLN A 7 5.75 -2.52 -13.90
C GLN A 7 5.73 -4.02 -13.56
N ALA A 8 5.26 -4.39 -12.36
CA ALA A 8 5.17 -5.79 -11.95
C ALA A 8 4.20 -6.60 -12.82
N MET A 9 3.11 -5.96 -13.28
CA MET A 9 2.10 -6.57 -14.16
C MET A 9 2.48 -6.51 -15.65
N GLY A 10 3.55 -5.81 -16.01
CA GLY A 10 3.90 -5.55 -17.41
C GLY A 10 2.89 -4.65 -18.13
N TRP A 11 2.16 -3.81 -17.39
CA TRP A 11 1.15 -2.92 -17.95
C TRP A 11 1.74 -1.56 -18.31
N ARG A 12 1.41 -1.08 -19.48
CA ARG A 12 1.70 0.30 -19.88
C ARG A 12 0.68 1.22 -19.20
N ILE A 13 1.17 2.23 -18.49
CA ILE A 13 0.37 3.30 -17.91
C ILE A 13 0.82 4.62 -18.55
N ASP A 14 -0.12 5.32 -19.18
CA ASP A 14 0.15 6.58 -19.88
C ASP A 14 -0.09 7.78 -18.98
N GLU A 15 -0.99 7.65 -18.02
CA GLU A 15 -1.41 8.73 -17.13
C GLU A 15 -1.61 8.20 -15.71
N ILE A 16 -1.18 9.00 -14.73
CA ILE A 16 -1.48 8.76 -13.31
C ILE A 16 -2.24 9.97 -12.79
N ARG A 17 -3.42 9.73 -12.23
CA ARG A 17 -4.24 10.74 -11.56
C ARG A 17 -4.23 10.49 -10.07
N GLU A 18 -3.99 11.54 -9.31
CA GLU A 18 -3.89 11.45 -7.86
C GLU A 18 -4.66 12.59 -7.20
N SER A 19 -5.34 12.29 -6.10
CA SER A 19 -5.90 13.26 -5.18
C SER A 19 -5.63 12.84 -3.75
N CYS A 20 -5.44 13.81 -2.87
CA CYS A 20 -5.27 13.57 -1.45
C CYS A 20 -6.04 14.65 -0.69
N GLU A 21 -7.03 14.25 0.06
CA GLU A 21 -7.93 15.15 0.79
C GLU A 21 -7.89 14.83 2.29
N PRO A 22 -8.01 15.84 3.17
CA PRO A 22 -8.15 15.60 4.59
C PRO A 22 -9.52 14.98 4.89
N VAL A 23 -9.56 14.03 5.81
CA VAL A 23 -10.80 13.57 6.44
C VAL A 23 -11.06 14.48 7.64
N VAL A 24 -12.11 15.27 7.59
CA VAL A 24 -12.42 16.27 8.60
C VAL A 24 -13.38 15.73 9.66
N ALA A 25 -13.06 15.95 10.94
CA ALA A 25 -13.89 15.55 12.05
C ALA A 25 -15.23 16.33 12.05
N THR A 26 -16.34 15.62 12.09
CA THR A 26 -17.69 16.20 12.27
C THR A 26 -18.09 16.29 13.74
N SER A 27 -17.47 15.48 14.60
CA SER A 27 -17.61 15.46 16.05
C SER A 27 -16.24 15.33 16.70
N ARG A 28 -16.15 15.57 18.01
CA ARG A 28 -14.90 15.40 18.75
C ARG A 28 -14.52 13.91 18.79
N VAL A 29 -13.29 13.59 18.41
CA VAL A 29 -12.72 12.24 18.44
C VAL A 29 -11.56 12.22 19.44
N ILE A 30 -11.65 11.36 20.45
CA ILE A 30 -10.62 11.21 21.47
C ILE A 30 -10.05 9.79 21.37
N THR A 31 -8.74 9.71 21.23
CA THR A 31 -7.99 8.47 21.24
C THR A 31 -6.98 8.48 22.39
N GLN A 32 -6.22 7.41 22.56
CA GLN A 32 -5.12 7.36 23.54
C GLN A 32 -4.06 8.47 23.30
N PHE A 33 -3.89 8.93 22.07
CA PHE A 33 -2.80 9.84 21.67
C PHE A 33 -3.29 11.21 21.19
N PHE A 34 -4.55 11.31 20.78
CA PHE A 34 -5.08 12.51 20.11
C PHE A 34 -6.44 12.90 20.65
N ASP A 35 -6.66 14.20 20.72
CA ASP A 35 -7.94 14.84 20.98
C ASP A 35 -8.22 15.79 19.82
N VAL A 36 -9.10 15.36 18.91
CA VAL A 36 -9.41 16.07 17.66
C VAL A 36 -10.76 16.71 17.76
N ALA A 37 -10.81 18.04 17.64
CA ALA A 37 -12.05 18.82 17.67
C ALA A 37 -12.76 18.79 16.30
N PRO A 38 -14.09 19.05 16.26
CA PRO A 38 -14.81 19.24 15.02
C PRO A 38 -14.13 20.27 14.12
N GLY A 39 -14.03 20.00 12.82
CA GLY A 39 -13.37 20.86 11.85
C GLY A 39 -11.86 20.62 11.70
N GLN A 40 -11.23 19.84 12.58
CA GLN A 40 -9.83 19.43 12.43
C GLN A 40 -9.71 18.15 11.60
N SER A 41 -8.51 17.87 11.07
CA SER A 41 -8.24 16.68 10.29
C SER A 41 -8.09 15.44 11.19
N LEU A 42 -8.76 14.36 10.84
CA LEU A 42 -8.59 13.03 11.40
C LEU A 42 -7.51 12.23 10.69
N GLY A 43 -7.14 12.61 9.48
CA GLY A 43 -6.21 11.93 8.61
C GLY A 43 -6.47 12.25 7.15
N ILE A 44 -6.16 11.30 6.26
CA ILE A 44 -6.22 11.51 4.81
C ILE A 44 -7.06 10.45 4.10
N HIS A 45 -7.63 10.87 2.97
CA HIS A 45 -8.17 10.00 1.93
C HIS A 45 -7.42 10.29 0.62
N GLN A 46 -6.60 9.35 0.20
CA GLN A 46 -5.80 9.43 -1.02
C GLN A 46 -6.35 8.46 -2.06
N LYS A 47 -6.56 8.94 -3.27
CA LYS A 47 -6.91 8.14 -4.44
C LYS A 47 -5.84 8.27 -5.48
N CYS A 48 -5.51 7.17 -6.14
CA CYS A 48 -4.57 7.17 -7.25
C CYS A 48 -5.03 6.18 -8.31
N ALA A 49 -5.15 6.64 -9.55
CA ALA A 49 -5.56 5.82 -10.69
C ALA A 49 -4.47 5.81 -11.75
N GLY A 50 -4.13 4.61 -12.24
CA GLY A 50 -3.29 4.42 -13.41
C GLY A 50 -4.15 4.12 -14.63
N LEU A 51 -3.99 4.94 -15.68
CA LEU A 51 -4.77 4.83 -16.91
C LEU A 51 -3.88 4.39 -18.06
N SER A 52 -4.46 3.63 -18.98
CA SER A 52 -3.91 3.29 -20.28
C SER A 52 -4.97 3.51 -21.35
N ASP A 53 -4.66 4.30 -22.36
CA ASP A 53 -5.60 4.68 -23.43
C ASP A 53 -6.96 5.21 -22.88
N GLY A 54 -6.90 6.01 -21.81
CA GLY A 54 -8.05 6.60 -21.15
C GLY A 54 -8.84 5.67 -20.23
N GLU A 55 -8.52 4.37 -20.18
CA GLU A 55 -9.15 3.40 -19.29
C GLU A 55 -8.37 3.23 -18.00
N THR A 56 -9.06 3.21 -16.85
CA THR A 56 -8.44 2.90 -15.56
C THR A 56 -8.09 1.42 -15.49
N LYS A 57 -6.80 1.13 -15.40
CA LYS A 57 -6.25 -0.23 -15.22
C LYS A 57 -5.95 -0.55 -13.76
N ILE A 58 -5.49 0.45 -13.01
CA ILE A 58 -5.16 0.33 -11.60
C ILE A 58 -5.91 1.42 -10.85
N ASN A 59 -6.61 1.04 -9.80
CA ASN A 59 -7.23 1.96 -8.87
C ASN A 59 -6.71 1.68 -7.47
N PHE A 60 -6.25 2.73 -6.80
CA PHE A 60 -5.75 2.68 -5.43
C PHE A 60 -6.53 3.68 -4.59
N ASP A 61 -7.10 3.21 -3.49
CA ASP A 61 -7.86 3.99 -2.53
C ASP A 61 -7.26 3.76 -1.13
N LEU A 62 -6.68 4.79 -0.55
CA LEU A 62 -6.08 4.75 0.78
C LEU A 62 -6.87 5.68 1.71
N GLN A 63 -7.51 5.09 2.69
CA GLN A 63 -8.20 5.81 3.75
C GLN A 63 -7.46 5.57 5.07
N MET A 64 -6.71 6.57 5.50
CA MET A 64 -5.88 6.49 6.71
C MET A 64 -6.25 7.63 7.63
N TYR A 65 -7.19 7.37 8.53
CA TYR A 65 -7.70 8.37 9.49
C TYR A 65 -8.16 7.72 10.81
N LEU A 66 -8.17 8.53 11.86
CA LEU A 66 -8.60 8.12 13.19
C LEU A 66 -10.08 7.74 13.18
N ASP A 67 -10.43 6.69 13.94
CA ASP A 67 -11.80 6.18 14.11
C ASP A 67 -12.45 5.70 12.80
N ALA A 68 -11.64 5.20 11.89
CA ALA A 68 -12.13 4.61 10.64
C ALA A 68 -13.00 3.37 10.94
N PRO A 69 -14.24 3.30 10.43
CA PRO A 69 -15.08 2.12 10.62
C PRO A 69 -14.55 0.95 9.78
N LEU A 70 -14.59 -0.25 10.35
CA LEU A 70 -14.26 -1.50 9.65
C LEU A 70 -12.91 -1.46 8.92
N PRO A 71 -11.80 -1.25 9.62
CA PRO A 71 -10.48 -1.21 8.98
C PRO A 71 -10.21 -2.55 8.26
N HIS A 72 -9.74 -2.45 7.02
CA HIS A 72 -9.43 -3.62 6.20
C HIS A 72 -8.50 -3.22 5.05
N ASP A 73 -7.77 -4.20 4.52
CA ASP A 73 -7.13 -4.10 3.21
C ASP A 73 -7.88 -5.00 2.23
N ALA A 74 -8.06 -4.53 1.00
CA ALA A 74 -8.71 -5.30 -0.05
C ALA A 74 -7.94 -5.23 -1.37
N ILE A 75 -7.89 -6.34 -2.08
CA ILE A 75 -7.35 -6.45 -3.44
C ILE A 75 -8.39 -7.13 -4.30
N VAL A 76 -8.83 -6.42 -5.34
CA VAL A 76 -9.74 -6.96 -6.35
C VAL A 76 -9.01 -7.02 -7.69
N ILE A 77 -8.90 -8.20 -8.26
CA ILE A 77 -8.29 -8.40 -9.59
C ILE A 77 -9.37 -8.92 -10.52
N LYS A 78 -9.77 -8.07 -11.47
CA LYS A 78 -10.73 -8.41 -12.52
C LYS A 78 -10.03 -9.25 -13.59
N GLY A 79 -10.21 -10.56 -13.54
CA GLY A 79 -9.54 -11.52 -14.42
C GLY A 79 -10.33 -12.81 -14.58
N ARG A 80 -9.67 -13.86 -15.05
CA ARG A 80 -10.24 -15.21 -15.14
C ARG A 80 -9.31 -16.20 -14.43
N PRO A 81 -9.65 -16.64 -13.20
CA PRO A 81 -10.81 -16.21 -12.39
C PRO A 81 -10.66 -14.79 -11.86
N GLU A 82 -11.78 -14.18 -11.45
CA GLU A 82 -11.76 -12.97 -10.65
C GLU A 82 -11.25 -13.30 -9.24
N LEU A 83 -10.37 -12.46 -8.72
CA LEU A 83 -9.84 -12.61 -7.37
C LEU A 83 -10.31 -11.43 -6.50
N ASN A 84 -10.84 -11.77 -5.34
CA ASN A 84 -11.22 -10.81 -4.30
C ASN A 84 -10.63 -11.26 -2.97
N LEU A 85 -9.67 -10.49 -2.47
CA LEU A 85 -8.98 -10.76 -1.22
C LEU A 85 -9.29 -9.62 -0.25
N VAL A 86 -9.74 -9.97 0.94
CA VAL A 86 -10.00 -9.00 2.02
C VAL A 86 -9.29 -9.47 3.28
N LEU A 87 -8.50 -8.58 3.85
CA LEU A 87 -7.87 -8.76 5.15
C LEU A 87 -8.58 -7.87 6.17
N ASN A 88 -9.47 -8.47 6.94
CA ASN A 88 -10.20 -7.77 8.00
C ASN A 88 -9.24 -7.28 9.09
N GLY A 89 -9.41 -6.05 9.55
CA GLY A 89 -8.51 -5.39 10.49
C GLY A 89 -7.30 -4.72 9.83
N GLY A 90 -7.04 -5.02 8.56
CA GLY A 90 -5.88 -4.52 7.83
C GLY A 90 -4.56 -5.14 8.25
N VAL A 91 -3.50 -4.83 7.50
CA VAL A 91 -2.12 -5.21 7.84
C VAL A 91 -1.58 -4.22 8.87
N ALA A 92 -0.93 -4.74 9.92
CA ALA A 92 -0.15 -3.91 10.85
C ALA A 92 1.02 -3.27 10.07
N GLY A 93 0.84 -2.01 9.64
CA GLY A 93 1.73 -1.33 8.70
C GLY A 93 3.18 -1.26 9.17
N ASP A 94 3.39 -0.99 10.47
CA ASP A 94 4.73 -0.89 11.06
C ASP A 94 5.43 -2.26 11.04
N ASP A 95 4.75 -3.32 11.46
CA ASP A 95 5.30 -4.68 11.43
C ASP A 95 5.59 -5.15 10.01
N ALA A 96 4.70 -4.86 9.06
CA ALA A 96 4.88 -5.19 7.66
C ALA A 96 6.07 -4.45 7.05
N THR A 97 6.27 -3.18 7.41
CA THR A 97 7.40 -2.37 6.96
C THR A 97 8.72 -2.94 7.49
N VAL A 98 8.79 -3.25 8.78
CA VAL A 98 9.98 -3.88 9.39
C VAL A 98 10.26 -5.23 8.74
N ALA A 99 9.24 -6.06 8.54
CA ALA A 99 9.39 -7.35 7.89
C ALA A 99 9.89 -7.22 6.43
N ALA A 100 9.34 -6.27 5.67
CA ALA A 100 9.79 -6.01 4.30
C ALA A 100 11.25 -5.57 4.24
N LEU A 101 11.67 -4.67 5.14
CA LEU A 101 13.06 -4.18 5.23
C LEU A 101 14.02 -5.31 5.59
N ILE A 102 13.70 -6.13 6.58
CA ILE A 102 14.57 -7.24 6.98
C ILE A 102 14.67 -8.30 5.87
N ASN A 103 13.55 -8.64 5.26
CA ASN A 103 13.49 -9.70 4.25
C ASN A 103 14.12 -9.30 2.90
N ILE A 104 14.31 -8.00 2.61
CA ILE A 104 14.98 -7.55 1.38
C ILE A 104 16.51 -7.59 1.50
N VAL A 105 17.08 -7.52 2.72
CA VAL A 105 18.53 -7.44 2.93
C VAL A 105 19.32 -8.53 2.21
N PRO A 106 18.98 -9.83 2.28
CA PRO A 106 19.76 -10.86 1.57
C PRO A 106 19.76 -10.67 0.05
N ARG A 107 18.71 -10.09 -0.51
CA ARG A 107 18.59 -9.82 -1.96
C ARG A 107 19.39 -8.60 -2.36
N LEU A 108 19.38 -7.59 -1.51
CA LEU A 108 20.17 -6.39 -1.72
C LEU A 108 21.67 -6.69 -1.67
N LEU A 109 22.13 -7.54 -0.74
CA LEU A 109 23.51 -7.98 -0.65
C LEU A 109 23.97 -8.78 -1.87
N ALA A 110 23.06 -9.51 -2.51
CA ALA A 110 23.34 -10.28 -3.74
C ALA A 110 23.23 -9.46 -5.03
N ALA A 111 22.68 -8.24 -4.95
CA ALA A 111 22.50 -7.38 -6.11
C ALA A 111 23.82 -6.69 -6.52
N ALA A 112 23.92 -6.30 -7.79
CA ALA A 112 25.04 -5.49 -8.25
C ALA A 112 25.02 -4.10 -7.55
N PRO A 113 26.20 -3.49 -7.27
CA PRO A 113 26.28 -2.19 -6.63
C PRO A 113 25.51 -1.12 -7.38
N GLY A 114 24.92 -0.16 -6.63
CA GLY A 114 24.19 0.98 -7.17
C GLY A 114 22.82 1.16 -6.51
N VAL A 115 22.09 2.18 -6.95
CA VAL A 115 20.68 2.38 -6.57
C VAL A 115 19.84 1.30 -7.23
N ARG A 116 18.99 0.65 -6.44
CA ARG A 116 18.08 -0.40 -6.90
C ARG A 116 16.64 -0.04 -6.60
N LEU A 117 15.77 -0.20 -7.58
CA LEU A 117 14.34 -0.07 -7.38
C LEU A 117 13.76 -1.38 -6.86
N MET A 118 12.63 -1.30 -6.17
CA MET A 118 11.91 -2.49 -5.66
C MET A 118 11.55 -3.49 -6.77
N THR A 119 11.33 -3.01 -7.99
CA THR A 119 11.02 -3.82 -9.18
C THR A 119 12.22 -4.52 -9.79
N GLU A 120 13.44 -4.12 -9.41
CA GLU A 120 14.70 -4.74 -9.90
C GLU A 120 15.21 -5.84 -8.98
N LEU A 121 14.60 -5.98 -7.80
CA LEU A 121 14.95 -6.99 -6.81
C LEU A 121 13.88 -8.09 -6.78
N PRO A 122 14.24 -9.35 -6.53
CA PRO A 122 13.27 -10.40 -6.25
C PRO A 122 12.40 -10.01 -5.05
N LEU A 123 11.12 -10.34 -5.09
CA LEU A 123 10.20 -10.06 -3.99
C LEU A 123 10.76 -10.59 -2.66
N PRO A 124 10.67 -9.81 -1.57
CA PRO A 124 11.06 -10.28 -0.26
C PRO A 124 10.20 -11.49 0.12
N ALA A 125 10.82 -12.51 0.65
CA ALA A 125 10.15 -13.69 1.15
C ALA A 125 10.77 -14.06 2.50
N TRP A 126 9.93 -14.54 3.40
CA TRP A 126 10.38 -15.04 4.66
C TRP A 126 11.39 -16.19 4.46
N LYS A 127 12.49 -16.12 5.19
CA LYS A 127 13.46 -17.23 5.28
C LYS A 127 13.48 -17.76 6.70
N ASN A 128 13.37 -19.07 6.83
CA ASN A 128 13.55 -19.69 8.13
C ASN A 128 15.00 -19.46 8.60
N PRO A 129 15.24 -18.74 9.71
CA PRO A 129 16.59 -18.49 10.21
C PRO A 129 17.34 -19.78 10.61
N ARG A 130 16.62 -20.88 10.83
CA ARG A 130 17.19 -22.19 11.17
C ARG A 130 17.61 -23.02 9.94
N SER A 131 17.36 -22.56 8.71
CA SER A 131 17.74 -23.26 7.48
C SER A 131 19.05 -22.76 6.88
N ALA A 132 19.79 -21.89 7.57
CA ALA A 132 21.09 -21.36 7.16
C ALA A 132 22.22 -22.06 7.93
N ALA A 133 22.21 -23.40 7.95
CA ALA A 133 23.31 -24.24 8.40
C ALA A 133 23.82 -25.11 7.27
#